data_8f4ad742b72dafc8f6caab1c39edbb76
#
_entry.id   8f4ad742b72dafc8f6caab1c39edbb76
#
_cell.length_a   1.000
_cell.length_b   1.000
_cell.length_c   1.000
_cell.angle_alpha   90.00
_cell.angle_beta   90.00
_cell.angle_gamma   90.00
#
_symmetry.space_group_name_H-M   'P 1'
#
loop_
_entity.id
_entity.type
_entity.pdbx_description
1 polymer ?
#
loop_
_entity_poly.entity_id
_entity_poly.type
_entity_poly.pdbx_seq_one_letter_code
_entity_poly.pdbx_strand_id
1 'polypeptide(L)'
;MALFNYWVNNLILEQTRDDVDSTARRSITLAEGRIGQAMSAVEDLARRDITTCSPEHIDALRRAKLGYSAVSEFSILDASGRTLCSDLGIALRHRIVLSSETVADSTVSLDVMVVDDKPQRMLRVRRPTATNSVAALIPGDLLIAHVSTQGGLLMNAHGRIATTDGTILATVGPVTEYGSPFDSMVVSTLVSKRFGVNVTLTRPESMLSSGQEEIKFLGSVVNGVIAIALLTIGILVPWRQRNNPVAELERALNAGEFIPYYQPVVDITTGRLRGCEVLMRWRKTDGTVIPPASFIPLAESSGLILEMTRSLMRKVSQELGPVSQTRPNLRVGFNLAAQHFSNDSIVEDVRKIFEHSQINLTQIVLEVTERQPLDDLAQARHVIAALQQLGVKIAIDDIGAGHSGLSYILKLGVDVIKLDKMFVDALGSESNSTAIIETLVELARNMDIEIIAEGVETFEQVIALRERGVEAVQGYVFAPPLPGTSFLRLLEATDHQAQLGKTKAPATVSFGFGYLSSRRRANAA
;
A
#
# COMPACT_ATOMS: atom_id res chain seq x y z
N MET A 1 15.65 -14.86 41.50
CA MET A 1 16.29 -13.94 40.54
C MET A 1 17.00 -14.66 39.39
N ALA A 2 17.97 -15.54 39.62
CA ALA A 2 18.69 -16.26 38.55
C ALA A 2 17.77 -17.11 37.65
N LEU A 3 16.81 -17.82 38.21
CA LEU A 3 15.82 -18.63 37.47
C LEU A 3 14.86 -17.77 36.63
N PHE A 4 14.45 -16.60 37.10
CA PHE A 4 13.62 -15.66 36.38
C PHE A 4 14.37 -15.04 35.20
N ASN A 5 15.62 -14.61 35.42
CA ASN A 5 16.47 -14.08 34.37
C ASN A 5 16.81 -15.14 33.31
N TYR A 6 17.02 -16.39 33.71
CA TYR A 6 17.22 -17.51 32.80
C TYR A 6 15.96 -17.79 31.96
N TRP A 7 14.78 -17.80 32.61
CA TRP A 7 13.51 -18.02 31.93
C TRP A 7 13.18 -16.89 30.94
N VAL A 8 13.35 -15.63 31.33
CA VAL A 8 13.16 -14.46 30.47
C VAL A 8 14.12 -14.50 29.27
N ASN A 9 15.38 -14.86 29.48
CA ASN A 9 16.36 -15.01 28.40
C ASN A 9 15.95 -16.09 27.39
N ASN A 10 15.52 -17.25 27.87
CA ASN A 10 15.05 -18.30 26.97
C ASN A 10 13.81 -17.87 26.18
N LEU A 11 12.86 -17.22 26.84
CA LEU A 11 11.64 -16.73 26.21
C LEU A 11 11.96 -15.72 25.10
N ILE A 12 12.87 -14.78 25.36
CA ILE A 12 13.29 -13.77 24.37
C ILE A 12 14.04 -14.43 23.20
N LEU A 13 14.88 -15.42 23.48
CA LEU A 13 15.59 -16.17 22.43
C LEU A 13 14.62 -16.98 21.55
N GLU A 14 13.67 -17.67 22.14
CA GLU A 14 12.63 -18.40 21.40
C GLU A 14 11.80 -17.44 20.55
N GLN A 15 11.31 -16.35 21.11
CA GLN A 15 10.53 -15.35 20.39
C GLN A 15 11.33 -14.72 19.25
N THR A 16 12.63 -14.45 19.48
CA THR A 16 13.50 -13.90 18.43
C THR A 16 13.75 -14.92 17.31
N ARG A 17 13.90 -16.19 17.63
CA ARG A 17 14.03 -17.27 16.62
C ARG A 17 12.76 -17.36 15.78
N ASP A 18 11.60 -17.36 16.41
CA ASP A 18 10.31 -17.40 15.72
C ASP A 18 10.10 -16.19 14.82
N ASP A 19 10.47 -14.99 15.27
CA ASP A 19 10.39 -13.75 14.49
C ASP A 19 11.31 -13.77 13.26
N VAL A 20 12.56 -14.21 13.44
CA VAL A 20 13.54 -14.35 12.35
C VAL A 20 13.06 -15.40 11.35
N ASP A 21 12.58 -16.56 11.83
CA ASP A 21 12.08 -17.64 10.96
C ASP A 21 10.80 -17.23 10.22
N SER A 22 9.86 -16.58 10.91
CA SER A 22 8.62 -16.10 10.30
C SER A 22 8.88 -15.05 9.21
N THR A 23 9.88 -14.20 9.41
CA THR A 23 10.27 -13.18 8.43
C THR A 23 11.03 -13.80 7.25
N ALA A 24 11.87 -14.82 7.51
CA ALA A 24 12.51 -15.59 6.44
C ALA A 24 11.45 -16.30 5.58
N ARG A 25 10.43 -16.92 6.19
CA ARG A 25 9.30 -17.55 5.49
C ARG A 25 8.53 -16.55 4.63
N ARG A 26 8.21 -15.38 5.17
CA ARG A 26 7.55 -14.32 4.39
C ARG A 26 8.40 -13.86 3.22
N SER A 27 9.70 -13.69 3.43
CA SER A 27 10.62 -13.26 2.35
C SER A 27 10.75 -14.30 1.25
N ILE A 28 10.88 -15.60 1.60
CA ILE A 28 10.98 -16.64 0.57
C ILE A 28 9.66 -16.79 -0.19
N THR A 29 8.51 -16.73 0.48
CA THR A 29 7.19 -16.79 -0.16
C THR A 29 6.98 -15.60 -1.11
N LEU A 30 7.41 -14.41 -0.70
CA LEU A 30 7.37 -13.21 -1.54
C LEU A 30 8.22 -13.38 -2.79
N ALA A 31 9.46 -13.88 -2.64
CA ALA A 31 10.36 -14.14 -3.77
C ALA A 31 9.76 -15.18 -4.73
N GLU A 32 9.27 -16.30 -4.20
CA GLU A 32 8.62 -17.36 -5.00
C GLU A 32 7.40 -16.85 -5.76
N GLY A 33 6.55 -16.06 -5.10
CA GLY A 33 5.39 -15.45 -5.73
C GLY A 33 5.77 -14.52 -6.88
N ARG A 34 6.74 -13.64 -6.68
CA ARG A 34 7.18 -12.67 -7.70
C ARG A 34 7.92 -13.34 -8.86
N ILE A 35 8.78 -14.30 -8.59
CA ILE A 35 9.47 -15.10 -9.63
C ILE A 35 8.44 -15.93 -10.40
N GLY A 36 7.50 -16.58 -9.71
CA GLY A 36 6.44 -17.38 -10.34
C GLY A 36 5.53 -16.56 -11.25
N GLN A 37 5.16 -15.36 -10.84
CA GLN A 37 4.39 -14.42 -11.67
C GLN A 37 5.17 -14.01 -12.92
N ALA A 38 6.45 -13.65 -12.78
CA ALA A 38 7.31 -13.30 -13.91
C ALA A 38 7.49 -14.48 -14.86
N MET A 39 7.67 -15.69 -14.32
CA MET A 39 7.77 -16.91 -15.12
C MET A 39 6.49 -17.16 -15.91
N SER A 40 5.32 -17.09 -15.30
CA SER A 40 4.03 -17.23 -15.98
C SER A 40 3.82 -16.19 -17.08
N ALA A 41 4.24 -14.94 -16.83
CA ALA A 41 4.17 -13.87 -17.82
C ALA A 41 5.08 -14.13 -19.04
N VAL A 42 6.32 -14.54 -18.80
CA VAL A 42 7.28 -14.86 -19.86
C VAL A 42 6.82 -16.09 -20.66
N GLU A 43 6.22 -17.08 -19.99
CA GLU A 43 5.65 -18.24 -20.64
C GLU A 43 4.44 -17.89 -21.51
N ASP A 44 3.56 -17.00 -21.04
CA ASP A 44 2.43 -16.53 -21.84
C ASP A 44 2.88 -15.76 -23.09
N LEU A 45 3.84 -14.86 -22.93
CA LEU A 45 4.43 -14.11 -24.04
C LEU A 45 5.10 -15.06 -25.06
N ALA A 46 5.84 -16.06 -24.59
CA ALA A 46 6.47 -17.05 -25.45
C ALA A 46 5.44 -17.91 -26.20
N ARG A 47 4.33 -18.31 -25.56
CA ARG A 47 3.23 -19.05 -26.20
C ARG A 47 2.52 -18.25 -27.29
N ARG A 48 2.48 -16.92 -27.15
CA ARG A 48 1.91 -16.00 -28.16
C ARG A 48 2.91 -15.64 -29.26
N ASP A 49 4.06 -16.30 -29.28
CA ASP A 49 5.16 -16.08 -30.24
C ASP A 49 5.67 -14.62 -30.28
N ILE A 50 5.68 -13.95 -29.11
CA ILE A 50 6.21 -12.59 -28.96
C ILE A 50 7.74 -12.67 -28.90
N THR A 51 8.39 -12.85 -30.06
CA THR A 51 9.81 -13.20 -30.16
C THR A 51 10.62 -12.22 -31.01
N THR A 52 9.98 -11.20 -31.60
CA THR A 52 10.62 -10.20 -32.47
C THR A 52 10.42 -8.78 -31.94
N CYS A 53 11.25 -7.84 -32.41
CA CYS A 53 11.15 -6.43 -32.02
C CYS A 53 10.16 -5.63 -32.90
N SER A 54 9.11 -6.27 -33.42
CA SER A 54 8.06 -5.55 -34.15
C SER A 54 7.29 -4.62 -33.21
N PRO A 55 6.70 -3.52 -33.71
CA PRO A 55 5.91 -2.60 -32.89
C PRO A 55 4.79 -3.31 -32.11
N GLU A 56 4.13 -4.30 -32.71
CA GLU A 56 3.07 -5.11 -32.12
C GLU A 56 3.59 -5.94 -30.92
N HIS A 57 4.79 -6.52 -31.04
CA HIS A 57 5.42 -7.28 -29.97
C HIS A 57 5.89 -6.37 -28.85
N ILE A 58 6.46 -5.20 -29.14
CA ILE A 58 6.82 -4.21 -28.11
C ILE A 58 5.57 -3.73 -27.35
N ASP A 59 4.46 -3.52 -28.03
CA ASP A 59 3.19 -3.16 -27.37
C ASP A 59 2.62 -4.34 -26.56
N ALA A 60 2.85 -5.58 -26.97
CA ALA A 60 2.50 -6.74 -26.15
C ALA A 60 3.33 -6.80 -24.86
N LEU A 61 4.64 -6.50 -24.93
CA LEU A 61 5.51 -6.39 -23.75
C LEU A 61 5.03 -5.28 -22.82
N ARG A 62 4.64 -4.12 -23.34
CA ARG A 62 4.09 -3.00 -22.57
C ARG A 62 2.80 -3.36 -21.85
N ARG A 63 1.87 -4.03 -22.56
CA ARG A 63 0.63 -4.53 -21.94
C ARG A 63 0.90 -5.55 -20.85
N ALA A 64 1.84 -6.48 -21.09
CA ALA A 64 2.24 -7.45 -20.07
C ALA A 64 2.75 -6.74 -18.80
N LYS A 65 3.58 -5.71 -18.95
CA LYS A 65 4.13 -4.95 -17.81
C LYS A 65 3.06 -4.31 -16.91
N LEU A 66 1.92 -3.89 -17.48
CA LEU A 66 0.82 -3.32 -16.70
C LEU A 66 0.18 -4.32 -15.72
N GLY A 67 0.32 -5.62 -16.00
CA GLY A 67 -0.21 -6.69 -15.15
C GLY A 67 0.75 -7.19 -14.06
N TYR A 68 2.04 -6.77 -14.07
CA TYR A 68 3.07 -7.34 -13.21
C TYR A 68 3.95 -6.27 -12.57
N SER A 69 3.56 -5.79 -11.39
CA SER A 69 4.23 -4.68 -10.69
C SER A 69 5.66 -4.98 -10.25
N ALA A 70 5.99 -6.24 -10.00
CA ALA A 70 7.33 -6.64 -9.61
C ALA A 70 8.32 -6.68 -10.80
N VAL A 71 7.82 -6.70 -12.03
CA VAL A 71 8.64 -6.72 -13.24
C VAL A 71 8.98 -5.30 -13.67
N SER A 72 10.25 -4.95 -13.64
CA SER A 72 10.73 -3.63 -14.08
C SER A 72 10.77 -3.50 -15.59
N GLU A 73 11.00 -4.61 -16.31
CA GLU A 73 11.16 -4.64 -17.76
C GLU A 73 10.84 -6.02 -18.33
N PHE A 74 10.10 -6.05 -19.44
CA PHE A 74 10.04 -7.20 -20.32
C PHE A 74 10.89 -6.97 -21.56
N SER A 75 11.62 -8.01 -22.01
CA SER A 75 12.56 -7.87 -23.12
C SER A 75 12.63 -9.13 -23.99
N ILE A 76 13.06 -8.93 -25.21
CA ILE A 76 13.40 -9.99 -26.17
C ILE A 76 14.91 -10.02 -26.29
N LEU A 77 15.47 -11.21 -26.20
CA LEU A 77 16.90 -11.47 -26.22
C LEU A 77 17.26 -12.30 -27.46
N ASP A 78 18.44 -12.10 -27.99
CA ASP A 78 19.00 -12.97 -29.02
C ASP A 78 19.44 -14.33 -28.44
N ALA A 79 19.89 -15.26 -29.31
CA ALA A 79 20.37 -16.57 -28.91
C ALA A 79 21.59 -16.50 -27.96
N SER A 80 22.35 -15.39 -27.96
CA SER A 80 23.48 -15.16 -27.05
C SER A 80 23.06 -14.57 -25.70
N GLY A 81 21.76 -14.25 -25.50
CA GLY A 81 21.23 -13.66 -24.29
C GLY A 81 21.36 -12.13 -24.22
N ARG A 82 21.76 -11.46 -25.32
CA ARG A 82 21.79 -9.99 -25.41
C ARG A 82 20.40 -9.46 -25.71
N THR A 83 20.06 -8.35 -25.07
CA THR A 83 18.76 -7.71 -25.26
C THR A 83 18.68 -7.04 -26.62
N LEU A 84 17.70 -7.44 -27.44
CA LEU A 84 17.38 -6.84 -28.72
C LEU A 84 16.46 -5.61 -28.54
N CYS A 85 15.40 -5.78 -27.76
CA CYS A 85 14.45 -4.73 -27.45
C CYS A 85 13.70 -5.03 -26.14
N SER A 86 13.02 -4.03 -25.62
CA SER A 86 12.20 -4.16 -24.41
C SER A 86 10.90 -3.36 -24.52
N ASP A 87 10.07 -3.44 -23.50
CA ASP A 87 8.89 -2.60 -23.34
C ASP A 87 9.23 -1.09 -23.36
N LEU A 88 10.48 -0.73 -23.07
CA LEU A 88 11.00 0.66 -23.14
C LEU A 88 11.54 1.04 -24.53
N GLY A 89 11.63 0.08 -25.45
CA GLY A 89 12.19 0.25 -26.79
C GLY A 89 13.50 -0.51 -27.00
N ILE A 90 14.43 0.03 -27.82
CA ILE A 90 15.73 -0.61 -28.08
C ILE A 90 16.63 -0.40 -26.85
N ALA A 91 17.19 -1.49 -26.33
CA ALA A 91 18.03 -1.47 -25.15
C ALA A 91 19.44 -0.93 -25.46
N LEU A 92 19.79 0.21 -24.85
CA LEU A 92 21.12 0.84 -25.00
C LEU A 92 22.05 0.56 -23.80
N ARG A 93 21.61 -0.22 -22.80
CA ARG A 93 22.37 -0.43 -21.56
C ARG A 93 23.17 -1.71 -21.60
N HIS A 94 24.42 -1.62 -21.17
CA HIS A 94 25.27 -2.81 -21.01
C HIS A 94 24.79 -3.63 -19.81
N ARG A 95 24.73 -4.95 -19.97
CA ARG A 95 24.21 -5.88 -18.96
C ARG A 95 25.20 -7.03 -18.78
N ILE A 96 25.66 -7.23 -17.56
CA ILE A 96 26.61 -8.27 -17.19
C ILE A 96 25.86 -9.32 -16.40
N VAL A 97 25.85 -10.57 -16.91
CA VAL A 97 25.30 -11.73 -16.20
C VAL A 97 26.35 -12.24 -15.23
N LEU A 98 26.00 -12.33 -13.95
CA LEU A 98 26.86 -12.82 -12.87
C LEU A 98 26.68 -14.32 -12.64
N SER A 99 25.44 -14.81 -12.77
CA SER A 99 25.06 -16.21 -12.54
C SER A 99 23.86 -16.54 -13.41
N SER A 100 23.74 -17.83 -13.80
CA SER A 100 22.59 -18.33 -14.57
C SER A 100 22.28 -19.75 -14.12
N GLU A 101 21.05 -19.97 -13.65
CA GLU A 101 20.54 -21.27 -13.21
C GLU A 101 19.25 -21.61 -13.95
N THR A 102 19.04 -22.88 -14.25
CA THR A 102 17.78 -23.35 -14.86
C THR A 102 16.80 -23.77 -13.76
N VAL A 103 15.56 -23.32 -13.86
CA VAL A 103 14.49 -23.71 -12.92
C VAL A 103 14.20 -25.20 -13.08
N ALA A 104 14.09 -25.92 -11.95
CA ALA A 104 13.78 -27.35 -11.96
C ALA A 104 12.50 -27.65 -12.76
N ASP A 105 12.53 -28.70 -13.56
CA ASP A 105 11.41 -29.15 -14.40
C ASP A 105 10.88 -28.09 -15.41
N SER A 106 11.70 -27.10 -15.78
CA SER A 106 11.32 -26.01 -16.68
C SER A 106 12.42 -25.72 -17.72
N THR A 107 12.04 -25.08 -18.81
CA THR A 107 12.96 -24.49 -19.79
C THR A 107 13.34 -23.05 -19.45
N VAL A 108 12.85 -22.53 -18.33
CA VAL A 108 13.12 -21.16 -17.89
C VAL A 108 14.43 -21.10 -17.11
N SER A 109 15.25 -20.10 -17.40
CA SER A 109 16.48 -19.81 -16.64
C SER A 109 16.32 -18.51 -15.83
N LEU A 110 16.99 -18.51 -14.69
CA LEU A 110 17.12 -17.36 -13.80
C LEU A 110 18.55 -16.83 -13.88
N ASP A 111 18.72 -15.63 -14.39
CA ASP A 111 20.03 -15.01 -14.53
C ASP A 111 20.13 -13.84 -13.54
N VAL A 112 21.16 -13.84 -12.70
CA VAL A 112 21.51 -12.69 -11.87
C VAL A 112 22.38 -11.76 -12.69
N MET A 113 22.01 -10.47 -12.74
CA MET A 113 22.72 -9.50 -13.56
C MET A 113 22.87 -8.13 -12.89
N VAL A 114 23.84 -7.38 -13.39
CA VAL A 114 24.03 -5.95 -13.12
C VAL A 114 23.75 -5.17 -14.40
N VAL A 115 23.04 -4.08 -14.26
CA VAL A 115 22.76 -3.13 -15.36
C VAL A 115 23.64 -1.88 -15.10
N ASP A 116 24.37 -1.44 -16.12
CA ASP A 116 25.19 -0.21 -16.03
C ASP A 116 24.39 0.96 -15.44
N ASP A 117 25.04 1.75 -14.60
CA ASP A 117 24.51 2.90 -13.85
C ASP A 117 23.60 2.55 -12.64
N LYS A 118 23.38 1.28 -12.33
CA LYS A 118 22.63 0.91 -11.11
C LYS A 118 23.42 -0.06 -10.24
N PRO A 119 23.68 0.27 -8.97
CA PRO A 119 24.35 -0.65 -8.04
C PRO A 119 23.47 -1.85 -7.67
N GLN A 120 22.18 -1.81 -8.03
CA GLN A 120 21.22 -2.88 -7.73
C GLN A 120 21.39 -4.05 -8.68
N ARG A 121 21.48 -5.25 -8.09
CA ARG A 121 21.42 -6.49 -8.84
C ARG A 121 19.97 -6.79 -9.23
N MET A 122 19.80 -7.37 -10.40
CA MET A 122 18.51 -7.70 -10.98
C MET A 122 18.44 -9.21 -11.23
N LEU A 123 17.26 -9.78 -11.06
CA LEU A 123 16.97 -11.15 -11.47
C LEU A 123 16.24 -11.13 -12.80
N ARG A 124 16.82 -11.77 -13.81
CA ARG A 124 16.21 -11.97 -15.12
C ARG A 124 15.62 -13.37 -15.21
N VAL A 125 14.32 -13.45 -15.41
CA VAL A 125 13.59 -14.69 -15.71
C VAL A 125 13.53 -14.81 -17.23
N ARG A 126 14.19 -15.80 -17.81
CA ARG A 126 14.33 -15.97 -19.25
C ARG A 126 13.75 -17.30 -19.71
N ARG A 127 12.94 -17.28 -20.77
CA ARG A 127 12.46 -18.45 -21.48
C ARG A 127 12.97 -18.45 -22.91
N PRO A 128 13.75 -19.46 -23.35
CA PRO A 128 14.13 -19.60 -24.74
C PRO A 128 12.91 -19.99 -25.60
N THR A 129 12.92 -19.52 -26.84
CA THR A 129 12.00 -19.90 -27.93
C THR A 129 12.80 -20.46 -29.09
N ALA A 130 12.17 -20.76 -30.21
CA ALA A 130 12.85 -21.34 -31.37
C ALA A 130 13.96 -20.43 -31.95
N THR A 131 13.80 -19.13 -31.90
CA THR A 131 14.73 -18.16 -32.51
C THR A 131 15.42 -17.26 -31.51
N ASN A 132 14.72 -16.84 -30.48
CA ASN A 132 15.14 -15.83 -29.50
C ASN A 132 14.78 -16.27 -28.08
N SER A 133 14.79 -15.35 -27.11
CA SER A 133 14.29 -15.62 -25.77
C SER A 133 13.42 -14.44 -25.31
N VAL A 134 12.40 -14.72 -24.53
CA VAL A 134 11.61 -13.70 -23.83
C VAL A 134 12.06 -13.66 -22.38
N ALA A 135 12.19 -12.46 -21.83
CA ALA A 135 12.65 -12.30 -20.47
C ALA A 135 11.89 -11.20 -19.70
N ALA A 136 11.81 -11.40 -18.39
CA ALA A 136 11.31 -10.44 -17.43
C ALA A 136 12.42 -10.10 -16.43
N LEU A 137 12.58 -8.84 -16.08
CA LEU A 137 13.60 -8.34 -15.17
C LEU A 137 12.97 -7.86 -13.86
N ILE A 138 13.41 -8.43 -12.75
CA ILE A 138 12.93 -8.11 -11.41
C ILE A 138 14.07 -7.47 -10.61
N PRO A 139 13.91 -6.28 -10.01
CA PRO A 139 14.88 -5.73 -9.07
C PRO A 139 15.06 -6.65 -7.86
N GLY A 140 16.31 -6.91 -7.46
CA GLY A 140 16.62 -7.82 -6.37
C GLY A 140 16.02 -7.40 -5.02
N ASP A 141 15.95 -6.10 -4.76
CA ASP A 141 15.34 -5.52 -3.57
C ASP A 141 13.83 -5.79 -3.45
N LEU A 142 13.16 -5.99 -4.57
CA LEU A 142 11.76 -6.43 -4.56
C LEU A 142 11.59 -7.90 -4.18
N LEU A 143 12.64 -8.72 -4.19
CA LEU A 143 12.55 -10.14 -3.86
C LEU A 143 12.69 -10.45 -2.36
N ILE A 144 13.04 -9.47 -1.54
CA ILE A 144 13.16 -9.63 -0.11
C ILE A 144 12.16 -8.70 0.60
N ALA A 145 11.53 -9.18 1.66
CA ALA A 145 10.63 -8.35 2.46
C ALA A 145 11.43 -7.25 3.19
N HIS A 146 10.94 -6.01 3.12
CA HIS A 146 11.55 -4.94 3.87
C HIS A 146 11.40 -5.21 5.37
N VAL A 147 12.54 -5.31 6.05
CA VAL A 147 12.58 -5.34 7.50
C VAL A 147 12.22 -3.95 7.98
N SER A 148 11.06 -3.79 8.61
CA SER A 148 10.62 -2.49 9.10
C SER A 148 11.61 -1.91 10.10
N THR A 149 12.17 -0.74 9.78
CA THR A 149 13.14 -0.04 10.63
C THR A 149 12.47 0.78 11.75
N GLN A 150 11.14 0.85 11.79
CA GLN A 150 10.41 1.64 12.78
C GLN A 150 9.82 0.75 13.87
N GLY A 151 10.58 0.60 14.98
CA GLY A 151 10.03 0.12 16.26
C GLY A 151 9.73 -1.38 16.37
N GLY A 152 10.07 -2.20 15.39
CA GLY A 152 9.85 -3.64 15.43
C GLY A 152 11.03 -4.41 16.04
N LEU A 153 10.75 -5.59 16.60
CA LEU A 153 11.70 -6.55 17.18
C LEU A 153 12.88 -6.97 16.27
N LEU A 154 12.85 -6.60 14.99
CA LEU A 154 13.87 -6.88 13.98
C LEU A 154 14.81 -5.69 13.68
N MET A 155 14.85 -4.66 14.51
CA MET A 155 15.92 -3.65 14.44
C MET A 155 17.27 -4.35 14.47
N ASN A 156 18.13 -4.04 13.48
CA ASN A 156 19.47 -4.61 13.30
C ASN A 156 19.53 -6.06 12.77
N ALA A 157 18.45 -6.60 12.22
CA ALA A 157 18.53 -7.84 11.45
C ALA A 157 19.09 -7.55 10.06
N HIS A 158 20.02 -8.40 9.61
CA HIS A 158 20.53 -8.39 8.23
C HIS A 158 19.88 -9.51 7.45
N GLY A 159 19.25 -9.15 6.33
CA GLY A 159 18.63 -10.08 5.38
C GLY A 159 19.41 -10.15 4.07
N ARG A 160 19.59 -11.35 3.56
CA ARG A 160 20.23 -11.60 2.27
C ARG A 160 19.38 -12.58 1.46
N ILE A 161 19.13 -12.27 0.20
CA ILE A 161 18.64 -13.21 -0.79
C ILE A 161 19.73 -13.51 -1.80
N ALA A 162 19.96 -14.79 -2.08
CA ALA A 162 20.99 -15.26 -3.00
C ALA A 162 20.49 -16.47 -3.81
N THR A 163 21.12 -16.76 -4.91
CA THR A 163 20.96 -18.00 -5.68
C THR A 163 21.69 -19.17 -5.01
N THR A 164 21.46 -20.41 -5.45
CA THR A 164 22.09 -21.61 -4.90
C THR A 164 23.61 -21.63 -5.06
N ASP A 165 24.14 -20.97 -6.09
CA ASP A 165 25.59 -20.78 -6.29
C ASP A 165 26.22 -19.74 -5.35
N GLY A 166 25.41 -19.08 -4.51
CA GLY A 166 25.85 -18.06 -3.56
C GLY A 166 25.86 -16.63 -4.11
N THR A 167 25.44 -16.41 -5.36
CA THR A 167 25.36 -15.06 -5.94
C THR A 167 24.27 -14.25 -5.25
N ILE A 168 24.65 -13.17 -4.58
CA ILE A 168 23.72 -12.31 -3.82
C ILE A 168 22.85 -11.51 -4.79
N LEU A 169 21.54 -11.54 -4.60
CA LEU A 169 20.56 -10.74 -5.34
C LEU A 169 20.29 -9.39 -4.67
N ALA A 170 20.03 -9.44 -3.38
CA ALA A 170 19.81 -8.24 -2.59
C ALA A 170 20.16 -8.47 -1.11
N THR A 171 20.39 -7.37 -0.42
CA THR A 171 20.58 -7.32 1.02
C THR A 171 19.68 -6.25 1.62
N VAL A 172 19.16 -6.50 2.81
CA VAL A 172 18.31 -5.56 3.56
C VAL A 172 18.79 -5.49 5.00
N GLY A 173 18.77 -4.31 5.57
CA GLY A 173 19.26 -4.04 6.90
C GLY A 173 20.72 -3.58 6.94
N PRO A 174 21.19 -3.10 8.09
CA PRO A 174 22.54 -2.60 8.22
C PRO A 174 23.55 -3.73 8.00
N VAL A 175 24.50 -3.50 7.11
CA VAL A 175 25.73 -4.31 7.02
C VAL A 175 26.63 -3.84 8.16
N THR A 176 26.41 -4.35 9.36
CA THR A 176 27.33 -4.15 10.45
C THR A 176 28.40 -5.23 10.33
N GLU A 177 29.65 -4.83 10.18
CA GLU A 177 30.78 -5.69 10.49
C GLU A 177 30.69 -6.00 11.98
N TYR A 178 30.05 -7.11 12.31
CA TYR A 178 30.02 -7.61 13.69
C TYR A 178 31.43 -8.10 14.02
N GLY A 179 32.17 -7.25 14.72
CA GLY A 179 33.59 -7.36 14.93
C GLY A 179 34.02 -8.30 16.06
N SER A 180 33.21 -9.23 16.50
CA SER A 180 33.67 -10.26 17.44
C SER A 180 33.41 -11.67 16.89
N PRO A 181 34.45 -12.51 16.78
CA PRO A 181 34.32 -13.91 16.41
C PRO A 181 33.50 -14.75 17.40
N PHE A 182 33.08 -14.17 18.53
CA PHE A 182 32.39 -14.82 19.63
C PHE A 182 30.91 -14.43 19.75
N ASP A 183 30.38 -13.57 18.86
CA ASP A 183 28.96 -13.26 18.86
C ASP A 183 28.17 -14.43 18.25
N SER A 184 27.39 -15.10 19.10
CA SER A 184 26.39 -16.05 18.63
C SER A 184 25.32 -15.30 17.83
N MET A 185 24.95 -15.85 16.68
CA MET A 185 23.94 -15.28 15.80
C MET A 185 22.71 -16.16 15.70
N VAL A 186 21.55 -15.57 15.82
CA VAL A 186 20.30 -16.20 15.40
C VAL A 186 20.23 -16.12 13.87
N VAL A 187 20.28 -17.28 13.23
CA VAL A 187 20.28 -17.40 11.77
C VAL A 187 19.09 -18.25 11.35
N SER A 188 18.30 -17.77 10.42
CA SER A 188 17.32 -18.57 9.69
C SER A 188 17.64 -18.54 8.21
N THR A 189 17.83 -19.71 7.61
CA THR A 189 18.07 -19.87 6.19
C THR A 189 16.98 -20.75 5.60
N LEU A 190 16.25 -20.21 4.65
CA LEU A 190 15.22 -20.94 3.90
C LEU A 190 15.61 -20.99 2.43
N VAL A 191 15.39 -22.15 1.82
CA VAL A 191 15.73 -22.40 0.41
C VAL A 191 14.46 -22.71 -0.36
N SER A 192 14.26 -22.00 -1.46
CA SER A 192 13.22 -22.33 -2.43
C SER A 192 13.66 -23.54 -3.26
N LYS A 193 12.96 -24.66 -3.08
CA LYS A 193 13.20 -25.87 -3.88
C LYS A 193 12.83 -25.68 -5.37
N ARG A 194 11.96 -24.71 -5.67
CA ARG A 194 11.45 -24.48 -7.01
C ARG A 194 12.35 -23.58 -7.83
N PHE A 195 12.91 -22.53 -7.24
CA PHE A 195 13.60 -21.48 -7.98
C PHE A 195 15.10 -21.37 -7.67
N GLY A 196 15.64 -22.24 -6.83
CA GLY A 196 17.08 -22.20 -6.52
C GLY A 196 17.53 -20.91 -5.84
N VAL A 197 16.66 -20.24 -5.09
CA VAL A 197 17.00 -19.05 -4.30
C VAL A 197 16.94 -19.36 -2.82
N ASN A 198 17.81 -18.77 -2.04
CA ASN A 198 17.82 -18.86 -0.59
C ASN A 198 17.70 -17.48 0.03
N VAL A 199 17.00 -17.43 1.16
CA VAL A 199 16.89 -16.25 2.01
C VAL A 199 17.55 -16.58 3.33
N THR A 200 18.52 -15.79 3.72
CA THR A 200 19.18 -15.88 5.03
C THR A 200 18.92 -14.60 5.80
N LEU A 201 18.36 -14.73 7.00
CA LEU A 201 18.22 -13.66 7.96
C LEU A 201 19.13 -13.94 9.14
N THR A 202 19.88 -12.92 9.56
CA THR A 202 20.82 -12.99 10.69
C THR A 202 20.54 -11.87 11.66
N ARG A 203 20.60 -12.19 12.95
CA ARG A 203 20.51 -11.23 14.04
C ARG A 203 21.51 -11.60 15.14
N PRO A 204 22.36 -10.68 15.61
CA PRO A 204 23.30 -10.96 16.69
C PRO A 204 22.59 -11.12 18.04
N GLU A 205 23.00 -12.13 18.81
CA GLU A 205 22.52 -12.33 20.19
C GLU A 205 23.04 -11.23 21.15
N SER A 206 24.18 -10.63 20.85
CA SER A 206 24.76 -9.55 21.68
C SER A 206 23.84 -8.33 21.75
N MET A 207 23.01 -8.10 20.74
CA MET A 207 21.99 -7.04 20.78
C MET A 207 20.75 -7.40 21.61
N LEU A 208 20.59 -8.66 21.99
CA LEU A 208 19.64 -9.09 23.01
C LEU A 208 20.23 -8.83 24.40
N SER A 209 21.57 -8.91 24.54
CA SER A 209 22.26 -8.77 25.81
C SER A 209 22.55 -7.32 26.21
N SER A 210 22.61 -6.36 25.28
CA SER A 210 22.73 -4.94 25.64
C SER A 210 21.53 -4.40 26.40
N GLY A 211 20.34 -5.02 26.20
CA GLY A 211 19.19 -4.83 27.09
C GLY A 211 19.29 -5.57 28.43
N GLN A 212 20.20 -6.52 28.60
CA GLN A 212 20.28 -7.35 29.80
C GLN A 212 21.07 -6.72 30.96
N GLU A 213 22.10 -5.96 30.68
CA GLU A 213 22.74 -5.17 31.74
C GLU A 213 21.80 -4.07 32.22
N GLU A 214 21.04 -3.48 31.33
CA GLU A 214 19.93 -2.59 31.70
C GLU A 214 18.84 -3.34 32.46
N ILE A 215 18.46 -4.56 32.07
CA ILE A 215 17.43 -5.36 32.75
C ILE A 215 17.91 -5.86 34.12
N LYS A 216 19.18 -6.25 34.28
CA LYS A 216 19.78 -6.61 35.59
C LYS A 216 19.93 -5.40 36.50
N PHE A 217 20.36 -4.28 35.93
CA PHE A 217 20.34 -2.98 36.62
C PHE A 217 18.91 -2.55 36.93
N LEU A 218 18.00 -2.69 35.97
CA LEU A 218 16.56 -2.44 36.15
C LEU A 218 15.95 -3.33 37.24
N GLY A 219 16.30 -4.61 37.30
CA GLY A 219 15.82 -5.56 38.33
C GLY A 219 16.28 -5.18 39.75
N SER A 220 17.49 -4.68 39.90
CA SER A 220 17.98 -4.16 41.18
C SER A 220 17.39 -2.76 41.50
N VAL A 221 17.21 -1.93 40.50
CA VAL A 221 16.54 -0.61 40.63
C VAL A 221 15.03 -0.78 40.89
N VAL A 222 14.36 -1.74 40.26
CA VAL A 222 12.92 -2.03 40.47
C VAL A 222 12.66 -2.50 41.90
N ASN A 223 13.55 -3.33 42.49
CA ASN A 223 13.41 -3.68 43.92
C ASN A 223 13.64 -2.49 44.84
N GLY A 224 14.57 -1.58 44.51
CA GLY A 224 14.77 -0.32 45.24
C GLY A 224 13.57 0.63 45.05
N VAL A 225 13.04 0.73 43.81
CA VAL A 225 11.90 1.59 43.48
C VAL A 225 10.59 1.05 44.06
N ILE A 226 10.37 -0.25 44.11
CA ILE A 226 9.20 -0.86 44.78
C ILE A 226 9.24 -0.55 46.31
N ALA A 227 10.41 -0.63 46.94
CA ALA A 227 10.57 -0.24 48.35
C ALA A 227 10.33 1.25 48.56
N ILE A 228 10.79 2.13 47.63
CA ILE A 228 10.57 3.57 47.69
C ILE A 228 9.12 3.92 47.27
N ALA A 229 8.53 3.22 46.30
CA ALA A 229 7.15 3.44 45.85
C ALA A 229 6.12 3.04 46.92
N LEU A 230 6.38 1.97 47.69
CA LEU A 230 5.54 1.63 48.85
C LEU A 230 5.62 2.66 49.96
N LEU A 231 6.76 3.37 50.09
CA LEU A 231 6.94 4.48 51.04
C LEU A 231 6.34 5.82 50.50
N THR A 232 6.37 6.02 49.18
CA THR A 232 5.89 7.27 48.55
C THR A 232 4.41 7.26 48.18
N ILE A 233 3.80 6.07 47.96
CA ILE A 233 2.34 5.93 47.73
C ILE A 233 1.53 6.44 48.93
N GLY A 234 2.09 6.33 50.15
CA GLY A 234 1.46 6.90 51.36
C GLY A 234 1.52 8.44 51.49
N ILE A 235 2.41 9.08 50.74
CA ILE A 235 2.66 10.54 50.88
C ILE A 235 2.22 11.36 49.65
N LEU A 236 2.10 10.76 48.45
CA LEU A 236 1.96 11.52 47.19
C LEU A 236 0.70 11.25 46.37
N VAL A 237 -0.31 10.58 46.94
CA VAL A 237 -1.63 10.39 46.29
C VAL A 237 -2.30 11.71 45.83
N PRO A 238 -2.14 12.86 46.51
CA PRO A 238 -2.77 14.12 46.04
C PRO A 238 -2.09 14.79 44.83
N TRP A 239 -0.88 14.40 44.47
CA TRP A 239 -0.15 15.05 43.35
C TRP A 239 -0.41 14.43 41.97
N ARG A 240 -1.19 13.35 41.87
CA ARG A 240 -1.48 12.61 40.64
C ARG A 240 -2.59 13.18 39.76
N GLN A 241 -3.19 14.31 40.09
CA GLN A 241 -4.21 14.98 39.24
C GLN A 241 -3.61 15.85 38.11
N ARG A 242 -2.31 15.86 37.88
CA ARG A 242 -1.68 16.76 36.87
C ARG A 242 -1.42 16.18 35.49
N ASN A 243 -1.65 14.91 35.24
CA ASN A 243 -1.61 14.37 33.88
C ASN A 243 -3.03 14.07 33.40
N ASN A 244 -3.77 15.11 33.05
CA ASN A 244 -5.01 14.95 32.33
C ASN A 244 -4.67 14.70 30.84
N PRO A 245 -4.85 13.47 30.30
CA PRO A 245 -4.52 13.16 28.92
C PRO A 245 -5.35 13.99 27.93
N VAL A 246 -6.53 14.48 28.34
CA VAL A 246 -7.34 15.42 27.58
C VAL A 246 -6.62 16.77 27.43
N ALA A 247 -6.00 17.27 28.51
CA ALA A 247 -5.24 18.52 28.46
C ALA A 247 -3.95 18.40 27.61
N GLU A 248 -3.36 17.20 27.48
CA GLU A 248 -2.27 16.95 26.53
C GLU A 248 -2.78 17.04 25.09
N LEU A 249 -3.92 16.42 24.81
CA LEU A 249 -4.54 16.43 23.49
C LEU A 249 -4.94 17.86 23.07
N GLU A 250 -5.51 18.64 24.00
CA GLU A 250 -5.89 20.03 23.77
C GLU A 250 -4.66 20.92 23.50
N ARG A 251 -3.58 20.75 24.26
CA ARG A 251 -2.31 21.44 23.98
C ARG A 251 -1.74 21.08 22.63
N ALA A 252 -1.75 19.79 22.25
CA ALA A 252 -1.29 19.32 20.95
C ALA A 252 -2.14 19.90 19.80
N LEU A 253 -3.46 20.02 20.00
CA LEU A 253 -4.36 20.65 19.05
C LEU A 253 -4.00 22.14 18.85
N ASN A 254 -3.84 22.87 19.94
CA ASN A 254 -3.46 24.30 19.91
C ASN A 254 -2.05 24.51 19.34
N ALA A 255 -1.13 23.57 19.55
CA ALA A 255 0.21 23.59 18.97
C ALA A 255 0.24 23.16 17.48
N GLY A 256 -0.88 22.70 16.92
CA GLY A 256 -0.97 22.29 15.53
C GLY A 256 -0.26 20.98 15.23
N GLU A 257 -0.09 20.10 16.21
CA GLU A 257 0.63 18.82 16.07
C GLU A 257 -0.18 17.76 15.30
N PHE A 258 -1.50 17.94 15.12
CA PHE A 258 -2.31 17.06 14.28
C PHE A 258 -2.13 17.41 12.81
N ILE A 259 -1.68 16.45 12.02
CA ILE A 259 -1.32 16.64 10.62
C ILE A 259 -2.05 15.63 9.73
N PRO A 260 -2.37 15.99 8.47
CA PRO A 260 -2.94 15.07 7.52
C PRO A 260 -1.87 14.14 6.92
N TYR A 261 -2.24 12.90 6.75
CA TYR A 261 -1.66 11.93 5.83
C TYR A 261 -2.72 11.57 4.82
N TYR A 262 -2.31 11.20 3.61
CA TYR A 262 -3.20 10.96 2.48
C TYR A 262 -3.02 9.56 1.96
N GLN A 263 -4.07 8.76 1.97
CA GLN A 263 -4.04 7.44 1.36
C GLN A 263 -4.71 7.49 0.00
N PRO A 264 -4.02 7.09 -1.08
CA PRO A 264 -4.55 7.18 -2.43
C PRO A 264 -5.74 6.25 -2.66
N VAL A 265 -6.79 6.78 -3.32
CA VAL A 265 -7.91 6.03 -3.88
C VAL A 265 -7.74 5.99 -5.39
N VAL A 266 -7.71 4.80 -5.96
CA VAL A 266 -7.36 4.55 -7.36
C VAL A 266 -8.54 3.94 -8.12
N ASP A 267 -8.80 4.42 -9.31
CA ASP A 267 -9.73 3.83 -10.25
C ASP A 267 -9.18 2.47 -10.71
N ILE A 268 -9.93 1.43 -10.47
CA ILE A 268 -9.49 0.05 -10.68
C ILE A 268 -9.33 -0.30 -12.18
N THR A 269 -10.05 0.41 -13.05
CA THR A 269 -10.05 0.16 -14.49
C THR A 269 -8.93 0.90 -15.20
N THR A 270 -8.74 2.16 -14.84
CA THR A 270 -7.78 3.05 -15.52
C THR A 270 -6.45 3.16 -14.81
N GLY A 271 -6.36 2.75 -13.54
CA GLY A 271 -5.20 2.94 -12.68
C GLY A 271 -4.94 4.40 -12.30
N ARG A 272 -5.90 5.30 -12.56
CA ARG A 272 -5.76 6.73 -12.27
C ARG A 272 -6.17 7.03 -10.83
N LEU A 273 -5.53 8.02 -10.25
CA LEU A 273 -5.89 8.51 -8.95
C LEU A 273 -7.26 9.22 -9.02
N ARG A 274 -8.24 8.74 -8.25
CA ARG A 274 -9.58 9.35 -8.07
C ARG A 274 -9.61 10.35 -6.93
N GLY A 275 -8.81 10.11 -5.90
CA GLY A 275 -8.82 10.92 -4.69
C GLY A 275 -7.87 10.40 -3.63
N CYS A 276 -8.13 10.82 -2.42
CA CYS A 276 -7.45 10.33 -1.22
C CYS A 276 -8.37 10.36 -0.01
N GLU A 277 -8.12 9.45 0.91
CA GLU A 277 -8.62 9.55 2.27
C GLU A 277 -7.62 10.30 3.14
N VAL A 278 -8.12 11.23 3.95
CA VAL A 278 -7.33 12.03 4.90
C VAL A 278 -7.30 11.34 6.24
N LEU A 279 -6.14 10.86 6.61
CA LEU A 279 -5.90 10.13 7.85
C LEU A 279 -5.13 11.01 8.83
N MET A 280 -5.74 11.39 9.93
CA MET A 280 -5.09 12.20 10.96
C MET A 280 -3.90 11.46 11.57
N ARG A 281 -2.80 12.19 11.81
CA ARG A 281 -1.63 11.70 12.55
C ARG A 281 -1.26 12.75 13.59
N TRP A 282 -0.85 12.31 14.76
CA TRP A 282 -0.32 13.21 15.78
C TRP A 282 1.20 13.20 15.72
N ARG A 283 1.79 14.27 15.22
CA ARG A 283 3.24 14.46 15.13
C ARG A 283 3.71 15.30 16.29
N LYS A 284 4.39 14.67 17.23
CA LYS A 284 5.00 15.35 18.39
C LYS A 284 6.19 16.24 17.97
N THR A 285 6.60 17.12 18.87
CA THR A 285 7.73 18.05 18.66
C THR A 285 9.09 17.33 18.44
N ASP A 286 9.22 16.11 18.96
CA ASP A 286 10.40 15.24 18.75
C ASP A 286 10.40 14.51 17.39
N GLY A 287 9.36 14.72 16.56
CA GLY A 287 9.19 14.08 15.27
C GLY A 287 8.46 12.74 15.31
N THR A 288 8.16 12.19 16.48
CA THR A 288 7.39 10.96 16.63
C THR A 288 5.98 11.13 16.07
N VAL A 289 5.54 10.17 15.23
CA VAL A 289 4.20 10.16 14.66
C VAL A 289 3.35 9.09 15.34
N ILE A 290 2.29 9.52 16.02
CA ILE A 290 1.35 8.66 16.75
C ILE A 290 0.17 8.33 15.83
N PRO A 291 -0.22 7.05 15.71
CA PRO A 291 -1.35 6.62 14.90
C PRO A 291 -2.71 6.97 15.54
N PRO A 292 -3.79 7.10 14.73
CA PRO A 292 -5.12 7.53 15.18
C PRO A 292 -5.69 6.68 16.32
N ALA A 293 -5.52 5.37 16.27
CA ALA A 293 -6.05 4.44 17.27
C ALA A 293 -5.61 4.77 18.71
N SER A 294 -4.50 5.48 18.89
CA SER A 294 -3.97 5.84 20.21
C SER A 294 -4.61 7.08 20.81
N PHE A 295 -5.26 7.95 20.04
CA PHE A 295 -5.79 9.23 20.55
C PHE A 295 -7.22 9.53 20.12
N ILE A 296 -7.73 8.98 19.02
CA ILE A 296 -9.11 9.22 18.54
C ILE A 296 -10.15 8.84 19.59
N PRO A 297 -10.09 7.69 20.29
CA PRO A 297 -11.10 7.36 21.30
C PRO A 297 -11.16 8.39 22.43
N LEU A 298 -10.01 8.96 22.82
CA LEU A 298 -9.94 10.02 23.81
C LEU A 298 -10.48 11.34 23.26
N ALA A 299 -10.17 11.67 22.00
CA ALA A 299 -10.69 12.87 21.33
C ALA A 299 -12.22 12.84 21.22
N GLU A 300 -12.79 11.67 20.90
CA GLU A 300 -14.22 11.45 20.85
C GLU A 300 -14.86 11.59 22.23
N SER A 301 -14.37 10.83 23.22
CA SER A 301 -14.94 10.87 24.58
C SER A 301 -14.85 12.25 25.25
N SER A 302 -13.87 13.08 24.86
CA SER A 302 -13.69 14.44 25.36
C SER A 302 -14.39 15.53 24.54
N GLY A 303 -14.93 15.19 23.35
CA GLY A 303 -15.51 16.14 22.40
C GLY A 303 -14.48 16.94 21.59
N LEU A 304 -13.18 16.77 21.83
CA LEU A 304 -12.12 17.47 21.08
C LEU A 304 -12.07 17.05 19.60
N ILE A 305 -12.64 15.90 19.26
CA ILE A 305 -12.67 15.41 17.88
C ILE A 305 -13.30 16.41 16.91
N LEU A 306 -14.28 17.20 17.35
CA LEU A 306 -14.94 18.20 16.52
C LEU A 306 -13.97 19.30 16.08
N GLU A 307 -13.19 19.86 17.03
CA GLU A 307 -12.20 20.90 16.69
C GLU A 307 -10.98 20.32 15.96
N MET A 308 -10.58 19.09 16.29
CA MET A 308 -9.50 18.39 15.60
C MET A 308 -9.86 18.18 14.12
N THR A 309 -11.09 17.78 13.82
CA THR A 309 -11.60 17.62 12.44
C THR A 309 -11.60 18.96 11.71
N ARG A 310 -12.09 20.05 12.33
CA ARG A 310 -12.03 21.41 11.76
C ARG A 310 -10.59 21.83 11.44
N SER A 311 -9.68 21.61 12.38
CA SER A 311 -8.26 21.93 12.21
C SER A 311 -7.65 21.14 11.06
N LEU A 312 -7.98 19.84 10.95
CA LEU A 312 -7.52 18.97 9.86
C LEU A 312 -8.03 19.46 8.50
N MET A 313 -9.34 19.75 8.40
CA MET A 313 -9.95 20.26 7.16
C MET A 313 -9.29 21.57 6.70
N ARG A 314 -9.00 22.52 7.63
CA ARG A 314 -8.30 23.76 7.30
C ARG A 314 -6.89 23.49 6.75
N LYS A 315 -6.13 22.56 7.36
CA LYS A 315 -4.78 22.19 6.88
C LYS A 315 -4.83 21.56 5.50
N VAL A 316 -5.75 20.63 5.29
CA VAL A 316 -5.94 19.95 3.99
C VAL A 316 -6.35 20.96 2.91
N SER A 317 -7.26 21.89 3.24
CA SER A 317 -7.68 22.98 2.36
C SER A 317 -6.49 23.83 1.87
N GLN A 318 -5.53 24.12 2.76
CA GLN A 318 -4.31 24.86 2.42
C GLN A 318 -3.32 24.02 1.62
N GLU A 319 -3.15 22.75 1.99
CA GLU A 319 -2.13 21.87 1.40
C GLU A 319 -2.53 21.35 0.03
N LEU A 320 -3.78 20.89 -0.15
CA LEU A 320 -4.29 20.33 -1.41
C LEU A 320 -5.03 21.35 -2.29
N GLY A 321 -5.36 22.54 -1.77
CA GLY A 321 -6.10 23.55 -2.53
C GLY A 321 -5.53 23.81 -3.93
N PRO A 322 -4.25 24.21 -4.06
CA PRO A 322 -3.66 24.54 -5.36
C PRO A 322 -3.73 23.40 -6.38
N VAL A 323 -3.59 22.16 -5.91
CA VAL A 323 -3.63 20.97 -6.75
C VAL A 323 -5.06 20.58 -7.13
N SER A 324 -6.01 20.74 -6.21
CA SER A 324 -7.42 20.41 -6.42
C SER A 324 -8.08 21.33 -7.43
N GLN A 325 -7.68 22.59 -7.50
CA GLN A 325 -8.18 23.54 -8.49
C GLN A 325 -7.93 23.07 -9.94
N THR A 326 -6.77 22.46 -10.19
CA THR A 326 -6.41 21.93 -11.52
C THR A 326 -6.96 20.54 -11.79
N ARG A 327 -7.53 19.88 -10.77
CA ARG A 327 -8.06 18.50 -10.81
C ARG A 327 -9.48 18.45 -10.23
N PRO A 328 -10.50 18.92 -10.96
CA PRO A 328 -11.86 19.01 -10.43
C PRO A 328 -12.49 17.67 -10.04
N ASN A 329 -11.92 16.56 -10.53
CA ASN A 329 -12.38 15.21 -10.22
C ASN A 329 -11.62 14.55 -9.06
N LEU A 330 -10.62 15.21 -8.47
CA LEU A 330 -9.87 14.70 -7.33
C LEU A 330 -10.73 14.84 -6.07
N ARG A 331 -11.08 13.71 -5.45
CA ARG A 331 -11.89 13.68 -4.21
C ARG A 331 -11.01 13.62 -2.99
N VAL A 332 -11.49 14.23 -1.91
CA VAL A 332 -10.79 14.31 -0.61
C VAL A 332 -11.75 13.82 0.47
N GLY A 333 -11.48 12.64 1.02
CA GLY A 333 -12.29 11.97 2.04
C GLY A 333 -11.86 12.38 3.46
N PHE A 334 -12.82 12.66 4.34
CA PHE A 334 -12.60 12.96 5.75
C PHE A 334 -13.45 12.08 6.64
N ASN A 335 -12.83 11.41 7.59
CA ASN A 335 -13.50 10.62 8.61
C ASN A 335 -14.23 11.52 9.62
N LEU A 336 -15.50 11.25 9.88
CA LEU A 336 -16.34 11.92 10.87
C LEU A 336 -16.74 10.96 11.99
N ALA A 337 -16.66 11.40 13.23
CA ALA A 337 -17.24 10.71 14.37
C ALA A 337 -18.77 10.94 14.45
N ALA A 338 -19.49 10.04 15.10
CA ALA A 338 -20.95 10.14 15.29
C ALA A 338 -21.40 11.49 15.87
N GLN A 339 -20.59 12.10 16.73
CA GLN A 339 -20.87 13.40 17.35
C GLN A 339 -21.03 14.55 16.36
N HIS A 340 -20.43 14.48 15.17
CA HIS A 340 -20.60 15.51 14.13
C HIS A 340 -22.02 15.56 13.58
N PHE A 341 -22.80 14.51 13.75
CA PHE A 341 -24.18 14.41 13.28
C PHE A 341 -25.23 14.76 14.33
N SER A 342 -24.81 15.15 15.54
CA SER A 342 -25.71 15.50 16.64
C SER A 342 -26.43 16.84 16.43
N ASN A 343 -25.88 17.70 15.56
CA ASN A 343 -26.45 19.00 15.19
C ASN A 343 -25.87 19.49 13.86
N ASP A 344 -26.32 20.65 13.38
CA ASP A 344 -25.96 21.18 12.07
C ASP A 344 -24.58 21.88 12.03
N SER A 345 -23.80 21.86 13.12
CA SER A 345 -22.51 22.57 13.20
C SER A 345 -21.52 22.13 12.11
N ILE A 346 -21.49 20.85 11.75
CA ILE A 346 -20.60 20.34 10.70
C ILE A 346 -20.94 20.95 9.33
N VAL A 347 -22.21 21.22 9.03
CA VAL A 347 -22.63 21.85 7.78
C VAL A 347 -22.03 23.24 7.64
N GLU A 348 -22.12 24.02 8.75
CA GLU A 348 -21.52 25.36 8.81
C GLU A 348 -19.99 25.32 8.77
N ASP A 349 -19.36 24.36 9.44
CA ASP A 349 -17.92 24.19 9.46
C ASP A 349 -17.39 23.87 8.06
N VAL A 350 -17.99 22.92 7.36
CA VAL A 350 -17.64 22.55 5.98
C VAL A 350 -17.83 23.74 5.04
N ARG A 351 -18.98 24.43 5.14
CA ARG A 351 -19.24 25.61 4.31
C ARG A 351 -18.16 26.66 4.53
N LYS A 352 -17.91 27.10 5.77
CA LYS A 352 -16.94 28.16 6.09
C LYS A 352 -15.50 27.81 5.69
N ILE A 353 -15.11 26.55 5.81
CA ILE A 353 -13.73 26.13 5.50
C ILE A 353 -13.52 26.06 3.99
N PHE A 354 -14.51 25.55 3.23
CA PHE A 354 -14.32 25.26 1.81
C PHE A 354 -14.91 26.31 0.87
N GLU A 355 -15.82 27.20 1.32
CA GLU A 355 -16.40 28.27 0.49
C GLU A 355 -15.32 29.21 -0.09
N HIS A 356 -14.25 29.44 0.64
CA HIS A 356 -13.11 30.27 0.20
C HIS A 356 -11.87 29.44 -0.14
N SER A 357 -12.01 28.11 -0.21
CA SER A 357 -10.94 27.20 -0.58
C SER A 357 -10.86 26.99 -2.09
N GLN A 358 -9.69 26.56 -2.57
CA GLN A 358 -9.53 26.10 -3.95
C GLN A 358 -10.02 24.64 -4.14
N ILE A 359 -10.44 23.97 -3.06
CA ILE A 359 -11.13 22.67 -3.13
C ILE A 359 -12.62 22.93 -3.22
N ASN A 360 -13.25 22.49 -4.31
CA ASN A 360 -14.70 22.62 -4.44
C ASN A 360 -15.43 21.66 -3.48
N LEU A 361 -16.59 22.05 -2.98
CA LEU A 361 -17.43 21.22 -2.12
C LEU A 361 -17.79 19.86 -2.75
N THR A 362 -17.92 19.81 -4.09
CA THR A 362 -18.16 18.56 -4.84
C THR A 362 -16.97 17.59 -4.84
N GLN A 363 -15.80 18.04 -4.42
CA GLN A 363 -14.62 17.21 -4.26
C GLN A 363 -14.52 16.61 -2.84
N ILE A 364 -15.33 17.07 -1.89
CA ILE A 364 -15.31 16.60 -0.51
C ILE A 364 -16.17 15.35 -0.38
N VAL A 365 -15.61 14.36 0.30
CA VAL A 365 -16.32 13.17 0.76
C VAL A 365 -16.23 13.11 2.28
N LEU A 366 -17.35 12.98 2.96
CA LEU A 366 -17.40 12.82 4.41
C LEU A 366 -17.76 11.38 4.73
N GLU A 367 -16.94 10.73 5.53
CA GLU A 367 -17.00 9.30 5.79
C GLU A 367 -17.53 9.03 7.20
N VAL A 368 -18.55 8.19 7.30
CA VAL A 368 -19.23 7.80 8.54
C VAL A 368 -19.02 6.31 8.75
N THR A 369 -18.43 5.93 9.87
CA THR A 369 -18.20 4.51 10.16
C THR A 369 -19.48 3.81 10.64
N GLU A 370 -19.69 2.57 10.18
CA GLU A 370 -20.73 1.69 10.70
C GLU A 370 -20.50 1.28 12.16
N ARG A 371 -19.26 1.29 12.61
CA ARG A 371 -18.89 0.80 13.96
C ARG A 371 -19.42 1.66 15.10
N GLN A 372 -19.70 2.91 14.83
CA GLN A 372 -20.24 3.85 15.83
C GLN A 372 -21.72 4.12 15.54
N PRO A 373 -22.66 3.67 16.39
CA PRO A 373 -24.06 3.94 16.18
C PRO A 373 -24.35 5.44 16.27
N LEU A 374 -25.16 5.94 15.35
CA LEU A 374 -25.72 7.27 15.39
C LEU A 374 -26.89 7.28 16.37
N ASP A 375 -26.82 8.10 17.40
CA ASP A 375 -27.85 8.16 18.47
C ASP A 375 -29.23 8.58 17.94
N ASP A 376 -29.24 9.54 17.00
CA ASP A 376 -30.45 10.03 16.32
C ASP A 376 -30.28 9.95 14.81
N LEU A 377 -30.87 8.90 14.21
CA LEU A 377 -30.86 8.69 12.77
C LEU A 377 -31.63 9.76 11.98
N ALA A 378 -32.66 10.38 12.58
CA ALA A 378 -33.43 11.42 11.91
C ALA A 378 -32.61 12.71 11.81
N GLN A 379 -31.96 13.10 12.89
CA GLN A 379 -31.03 14.23 12.91
C GLN A 379 -29.83 13.99 11.98
N ALA A 380 -29.22 12.80 12.04
CA ALA A 380 -28.10 12.47 11.17
C ALA A 380 -28.50 12.56 9.68
N ARG A 381 -29.68 12.05 9.32
CA ARG A 381 -30.21 12.15 7.95
C ARG A 381 -30.45 13.61 7.53
N HIS A 382 -30.94 14.46 8.46
CA HIS A 382 -31.10 15.89 8.21
C HIS A 382 -29.74 16.56 7.89
N VAL A 383 -28.73 16.31 8.73
CA VAL A 383 -27.36 16.83 8.55
C VAL A 383 -26.76 16.33 7.23
N ILE A 384 -26.90 15.03 6.92
CA ILE A 384 -26.44 14.43 5.67
C ILE A 384 -27.08 15.10 4.46
N ALA A 385 -28.40 15.28 4.47
CA ALA A 385 -29.10 15.93 3.37
C ALA A 385 -28.67 17.39 3.18
N ALA A 386 -28.40 18.12 4.27
CA ALA A 386 -27.89 19.48 4.21
C ALA A 386 -26.46 19.54 3.62
N LEU A 387 -25.59 18.59 3.95
CA LEU A 387 -24.24 18.46 3.38
C LEU A 387 -24.31 18.11 1.88
N GLN A 388 -25.20 17.20 1.48
CA GLN A 388 -25.40 16.86 0.07
C GLN A 388 -25.96 18.02 -0.76
N GLN A 389 -26.82 18.86 -0.16
CA GLN A 389 -27.28 20.11 -0.81
C GLN A 389 -26.13 21.10 -1.06
N LEU A 390 -25.04 21.06 -0.28
CA LEU A 390 -23.81 21.82 -0.56
C LEU A 390 -22.97 21.21 -1.69
N GLY A 391 -23.30 20.00 -2.15
CA GLY A 391 -22.56 19.26 -3.16
C GLY A 391 -21.52 18.28 -2.57
N VAL A 392 -21.46 18.14 -1.23
CA VAL A 392 -20.58 17.19 -0.56
C VAL A 392 -21.14 15.77 -0.72
N LYS A 393 -20.27 14.79 -0.93
CA LYS A 393 -20.64 13.38 -0.93
C LYS A 393 -20.49 12.76 0.45
N ILE A 394 -21.37 11.81 0.75
CA ILE A 394 -21.34 11.04 2.00
C ILE A 394 -20.95 9.61 1.70
N ALA A 395 -19.96 9.11 2.42
CA ALA A 395 -19.54 7.71 2.36
C ALA A 395 -19.88 6.99 3.67
N ILE A 396 -20.30 5.75 3.56
CA ILE A 396 -20.34 4.83 4.69
C ILE A 396 -19.07 3.99 4.69
N ASP A 397 -18.40 3.98 5.83
CA ASP A 397 -17.12 3.30 6.02
C ASP A 397 -17.26 2.00 6.81
N ASP A 398 -16.31 1.07 6.63
CA ASP A 398 -16.23 -0.22 7.33
C ASP A 398 -17.50 -1.10 7.17
N ILE A 399 -18.18 -1.05 6.02
CA ILE A 399 -19.39 -1.88 5.80
C ILE A 399 -19.07 -3.35 5.99
N GLY A 400 -19.84 -4.00 6.89
CA GLY A 400 -19.74 -5.41 7.23
C GLY A 400 -19.02 -5.72 8.52
N ALA A 401 -18.37 -4.74 9.14
CA ALA A 401 -17.73 -4.89 10.45
C ALA A 401 -18.73 -4.73 11.64
N GLY A 402 -19.94 -4.23 11.37
CA GLY A 402 -20.98 -3.92 12.35
C GLY A 402 -22.30 -4.64 12.12
N HIS A 403 -23.36 -4.19 12.83
CA HIS A 403 -24.68 -4.83 12.83
C HIS A 403 -25.74 -4.08 11.98
N SER A 404 -25.40 -2.94 11.40
CA SER A 404 -26.39 -1.99 10.86
C SER A 404 -26.16 -1.56 9.41
N GLY A 405 -25.11 -2.01 8.72
CA GLY A 405 -24.64 -1.49 7.42
C GLY A 405 -25.70 -1.31 6.36
N LEU A 406 -26.43 -2.35 6.02
CA LEU A 406 -27.54 -2.27 5.05
C LEU A 406 -28.64 -1.29 5.51
N SER A 407 -28.93 -1.23 6.80
CA SER A 407 -29.93 -0.31 7.35
C SER A 407 -29.48 1.16 7.21
N TYR A 408 -28.17 1.43 7.36
CA TYR A 408 -27.62 2.77 7.19
C TYR A 408 -27.63 3.20 5.74
N ILE A 409 -27.22 2.33 4.81
CA ILE A 409 -27.30 2.59 3.36
C ILE A 409 -28.72 3.03 2.98
N LEU A 410 -29.73 2.26 3.39
CA LEU A 410 -31.13 2.52 3.04
C LEU A 410 -31.71 3.77 3.72
N LYS A 411 -31.29 4.07 4.95
CA LYS A 411 -31.90 5.14 5.77
C LYS A 411 -31.21 6.49 5.65
N LEU A 412 -29.90 6.51 5.42
CA LEU A 412 -29.11 7.74 5.40
C LEU A 412 -29.01 8.37 4.01
N GLY A 413 -29.16 7.60 2.94
CA GLY A 413 -29.09 8.10 1.56
C GLY A 413 -27.66 8.51 1.18
N VAL A 414 -26.71 7.58 1.33
CA VAL A 414 -25.28 7.82 1.08
C VAL A 414 -24.93 7.74 -0.39
N ASP A 415 -23.81 8.34 -0.78
CA ASP A 415 -23.32 8.41 -2.16
C ASP A 415 -22.23 7.35 -2.45
N VAL A 416 -21.55 6.88 -1.40
CA VAL A 416 -20.40 5.97 -1.51
C VAL A 416 -20.48 4.89 -0.43
N ILE A 417 -20.10 3.68 -0.77
CA ILE A 417 -19.89 2.55 0.14
C ILE A 417 -18.42 2.16 0.12
N LYS A 418 -17.79 2.06 1.30
CA LYS A 418 -16.45 1.55 1.47
C LYS A 418 -16.52 0.14 2.07
N LEU A 419 -16.02 -0.85 1.30
CA LEU A 419 -15.98 -2.24 1.73
C LEU A 419 -14.79 -2.46 2.64
N ASP A 420 -15.05 -2.95 3.87
CA ASP A 420 -14.00 -3.27 4.85
C ASP A 420 -13.02 -4.32 4.29
N LYS A 421 -11.76 -4.21 4.71
CA LYS A 421 -10.67 -5.13 4.40
C LYS A 421 -11.04 -6.60 4.62
N MET A 422 -11.90 -6.92 5.60
CA MET A 422 -12.30 -8.30 5.88
C MET A 422 -12.94 -9.00 4.66
N PHE A 423 -13.69 -8.28 3.84
CA PHE A 423 -14.26 -8.82 2.60
C PHE A 423 -13.21 -9.02 1.53
N VAL A 424 -12.25 -8.07 1.45
CA VAL A 424 -11.15 -8.12 0.49
C VAL A 424 -10.20 -9.27 0.80
N ASP A 425 -9.90 -9.50 2.08
CA ASP A 425 -9.04 -10.62 2.54
C ASP A 425 -9.69 -11.99 2.30
N ALA A 426 -11.01 -12.04 2.30
CA ALA A 426 -11.77 -13.27 2.06
C ALA A 426 -11.95 -13.60 0.57
N LEU A 427 -11.50 -12.75 -0.34
CA LEU A 427 -11.51 -13.02 -1.78
C LEU A 427 -10.58 -14.20 -2.11
N GLY A 428 -11.12 -15.17 -2.84
CA GLY A 428 -10.37 -16.38 -3.23
C GLY A 428 -10.39 -17.52 -2.20
N SER A 429 -11.00 -17.32 -1.01
CA SER A 429 -11.36 -18.42 -0.12
C SER A 429 -12.73 -18.99 -0.54
N GLU A 430 -13.00 -20.29 -0.24
CA GLU A 430 -14.31 -20.94 -0.47
C GLU A 430 -15.45 -20.34 0.41
N SER A 431 -15.28 -19.14 0.93
CA SER A 431 -16.20 -18.48 1.84
C SER A 431 -17.32 -17.77 1.08
N ASN A 432 -18.46 -17.59 1.76
CA ASN A 432 -19.64 -16.84 1.26
C ASN A 432 -19.35 -15.34 1.01
N SER A 433 -18.16 -14.86 1.30
CA SER A 433 -17.75 -13.45 1.18
C SER A 433 -17.80 -12.94 -0.26
N THR A 434 -17.51 -13.80 -1.23
CA THR A 434 -17.63 -13.45 -2.66
C THR A 434 -19.06 -13.10 -3.03
N ALA A 435 -20.05 -13.90 -2.58
CA ALA A 435 -21.46 -13.67 -2.82
C ALA A 435 -21.97 -12.38 -2.13
N ILE A 436 -21.41 -12.05 -0.96
CA ILE A 436 -21.75 -10.81 -0.25
C ILE A 436 -21.24 -9.59 -1.04
N ILE A 437 -20.01 -9.61 -1.54
CA ILE A 437 -19.46 -8.52 -2.36
C ILE A 437 -20.31 -8.33 -3.61
N GLU A 438 -20.64 -9.40 -4.33
CA GLU A 438 -21.47 -9.35 -5.54
C GLU A 438 -22.85 -8.76 -5.23
N THR A 439 -23.46 -9.16 -4.12
CA THR A 439 -24.76 -8.60 -3.67
C THR A 439 -24.66 -7.12 -3.34
N LEU A 440 -23.60 -6.69 -2.66
CA LEU A 440 -23.36 -5.29 -2.33
C LEU A 440 -23.10 -4.44 -3.59
N VAL A 441 -22.36 -4.97 -4.55
CA VAL A 441 -22.12 -4.30 -5.85
C VAL A 441 -23.42 -4.17 -6.64
N GLU A 442 -24.25 -5.20 -6.67
CA GLU A 442 -25.56 -5.14 -7.33
C GLU A 442 -26.49 -4.14 -6.65
N LEU A 443 -26.55 -4.15 -5.33
CA LEU A 443 -27.33 -3.19 -4.54
C LEU A 443 -26.87 -1.75 -4.83
N ALA A 444 -25.58 -1.49 -4.77
CA ALA A 444 -25.02 -0.17 -5.01
C ALA A 444 -25.32 0.32 -6.43
N ARG A 445 -25.18 -0.55 -7.43
CA ARG A 445 -25.54 -0.23 -8.82
C ARG A 445 -27.03 0.12 -8.97
N ASN A 446 -27.91 -0.64 -8.31
CA ASN A 446 -29.34 -0.38 -8.36
C ASN A 446 -29.75 0.92 -7.66
N MET A 447 -28.94 1.39 -6.72
CA MET A 447 -29.15 2.63 -5.96
C MET A 447 -28.33 3.81 -6.47
N ASP A 448 -27.53 3.65 -7.52
CA ASP A 448 -26.58 4.65 -8.05
C ASP A 448 -25.55 5.11 -6.99
N ILE A 449 -25.07 4.16 -6.19
CA ILE A 449 -24.05 4.37 -5.14
C ILE A 449 -22.72 3.82 -5.62
N GLU A 450 -21.65 4.59 -5.42
CA GLU A 450 -20.28 4.19 -5.76
C GLU A 450 -19.72 3.21 -4.73
N ILE A 451 -18.92 2.22 -5.17
CA ILE A 451 -18.20 1.31 -4.26
C ILE A 451 -16.70 1.52 -4.34
N ILE A 452 -16.09 1.62 -3.16
CA ILE A 452 -14.64 1.63 -2.95
C ILE A 452 -14.27 0.43 -2.09
N ALA A 453 -13.31 -0.40 -2.51
CA ALA A 453 -12.80 -1.48 -1.68
C ALA A 453 -11.51 -1.05 -0.96
N GLU A 454 -11.44 -1.36 0.33
CA GLU A 454 -10.35 -0.98 1.21
C GLU A 454 -9.42 -2.12 1.57
N GLY A 455 -8.23 -1.75 2.04
CA GLY A 455 -7.25 -2.72 2.53
C GLY A 455 -6.73 -3.67 1.45
N VAL A 456 -6.76 -3.26 0.18
CA VAL A 456 -6.26 -4.08 -0.93
C VAL A 456 -4.74 -4.16 -0.87
N GLU A 457 -4.21 -5.37 -0.74
CA GLU A 457 -2.78 -5.63 -0.55
C GLU A 457 -2.12 -6.32 -1.73
N THR A 458 -2.91 -7.00 -2.58
CA THR A 458 -2.37 -7.75 -3.73
C THR A 458 -3.05 -7.39 -5.03
N PHE A 459 -2.36 -7.64 -6.15
CA PHE A 459 -2.93 -7.44 -7.49
C PHE A 459 -4.00 -8.45 -7.85
N GLU A 460 -3.95 -9.63 -7.26
CA GLU A 460 -4.99 -10.66 -7.40
C GLU A 460 -6.31 -10.17 -6.82
N GLN A 461 -6.26 -9.48 -5.66
CA GLN A 461 -7.44 -8.83 -5.09
C GLN A 461 -7.97 -7.72 -6.00
N VAL A 462 -7.09 -6.90 -6.60
CA VAL A 462 -7.49 -5.87 -7.57
C VAL A 462 -8.23 -6.49 -8.77
N ILE A 463 -7.71 -7.57 -9.34
CA ILE A 463 -8.34 -8.26 -10.48
C ILE A 463 -9.70 -8.81 -10.07
N ALA A 464 -9.77 -9.49 -8.94
CA ALA A 464 -11.00 -10.10 -8.44
C ALA A 464 -12.10 -9.06 -8.14
N LEU A 465 -11.75 -7.91 -7.61
CA LEU A 465 -12.66 -6.79 -7.35
C LEU A 465 -13.16 -6.15 -8.65
N ARG A 466 -12.25 -5.96 -9.62
CA ARG A 466 -12.60 -5.42 -10.94
C ARG A 466 -13.59 -6.31 -11.69
N GLU A 467 -13.39 -7.63 -11.67
CA GLU A 467 -14.29 -8.59 -12.31
C GLU A 467 -15.70 -8.55 -11.70
N ARG A 468 -15.81 -8.17 -10.44
CA ARG A 468 -17.10 -8.01 -9.73
C ARG A 468 -17.73 -6.63 -9.89
N GLY A 469 -17.04 -5.72 -10.59
CA GLY A 469 -17.57 -4.40 -10.91
C GLY A 469 -17.37 -3.36 -9.82
N VAL A 470 -16.41 -3.56 -8.90
CA VAL A 470 -15.93 -2.51 -8.00
C VAL A 470 -15.20 -1.45 -8.83
N GLU A 471 -15.45 -0.17 -8.54
CA GLU A 471 -14.96 0.93 -9.38
C GLU A 471 -13.65 1.53 -8.89
N ALA A 472 -13.45 1.59 -7.58
CA ALA A 472 -12.28 2.18 -6.96
C ALA A 472 -11.75 1.33 -5.83
N VAL A 473 -10.46 1.46 -5.57
CA VAL A 473 -9.74 0.67 -4.57
C VAL A 473 -8.75 1.53 -3.81
N GLN A 474 -8.55 1.16 -2.54
CA GLN A 474 -7.59 1.77 -1.64
C GLN A 474 -6.83 0.66 -0.90
N GLY A 475 -5.51 0.80 -0.77
CA GLY A 475 -4.75 -0.21 -0.04
C GLY A 475 -3.25 -0.14 -0.30
N TYR A 476 -2.52 -0.97 0.42
CA TYR A 476 -1.06 -1.01 0.40
C TYR A 476 -0.48 -1.54 -0.92
N VAL A 477 -1.29 -2.15 -1.75
CA VAL A 477 -0.90 -2.51 -3.12
C VAL A 477 -0.49 -1.28 -3.94
N PHE A 478 -1.06 -0.11 -3.64
CA PHE A 478 -0.75 1.16 -4.29
C PHE A 478 0.20 2.00 -3.45
N ALA A 479 -0.23 2.38 -2.24
CA ALA A 479 0.61 3.08 -1.28
C ALA A 479 -0.01 3.02 0.14
N PRO A 480 0.82 3.08 1.19
CA PRO A 480 0.36 3.40 2.54
C PRO A 480 -0.09 4.87 2.62
N PRO A 481 -0.69 5.30 3.75
CA PRO A 481 -0.93 6.72 4.00
C PRO A 481 0.37 7.54 3.90
N LEU A 482 0.40 8.54 3.01
CA LEU A 482 1.57 9.34 2.67
C LEU A 482 1.51 10.72 3.33
N PRO A 483 2.64 11.29 3.77
CA PRO A 483 2.73 12.72 4.09
C PRO A 483 2.37 13.57 2.87
N GLY A 484 1.88 14.79 3.06
CA GLY A 484 1.43 15.68 1.99
C GLY A 484 2.44 15.87 0.86
N THR A 485 3.70 16.09 1.19
CA THR A 485 4.77 16.24 0.18
C THR A 485 4.93 15.01 -0.72
N SER A 486 4.79 13.81 -0.15
CA SER A 486 4.88 12.56 -0.91
C SER A 486 3.64 12.32 -1.75
N PHE A 487 2.46 12.65 -1.22
CA PHE A 487 1.20 12.56 -1.95
C PHE A 487 1.15 13.54 -3.14
N LEU A 488 1.61 14.77 -2.97
CA LEU A 488 1.71 15.76 -4.06
C LEU A 488 2.64 15.28 -5.18
N ARG A 489 3.78 14.70 -4.84
CA ARG A 489 4.70 14.09 -5.84
C ARG A 489 4.05 12.91 -6.58
N LEU A 490 3.25 12.11 -5.88
CA LEU A 490 2.50 11.02 -6.52
C LEU A 490 1.49 11.57 -7.54
N LEU A 491 0.76 12.63 -7.19
CA LEU A 491 -0.15 13.33 -8.09
C LEU A 491 0.55 13.85 -9.34
N GLU A 492 1.69 14.50 -9.20
CA GLU A 492 2.50 15.01 -10.32
C GLU A 492 2.99 13.88 -11.23
N ALA A 493 3.45 12.78 -10.64
CA ALA A 493 3.95 11.64 -11.41
C ALA A 493 2.85 10.96 -12.23
N THR A 494 1.62 10.85 -11.68
CA THR A 494 0.48 10.26 -12.40
C THR A 494 0.00 11.12 -13.55
N ASP A 495 0.06 12.45 -13.44
CA ASP A 495 -0.31 13.35 -14.53
C ASP A 495 0.70 13.32 -15.68
N HIS A 496 1.97 13.28 -15.38
CA HIS A 496 3.02 13.20 -16.41
C HIS A 496 2.87 11.93 -17.27
N GLN A 497 2.50 10.81 -16.67
CA GLN A 497 2.20 9.57 -17.40
C GLN A 497 0.94 9.72 -18.28
N ALA A 498 -0.09 10.40 -17.79
CA ALA A 498 -1.32 10.64 -18.54
C ALA A 498 -1.09 11.56 -19.76
N GLN A 499 -0.19 12.51 -19.67
CA GLN A 499 0.22 13.39 -20.79
C GLN A 499 1.06 12.65 -21.83
N LEU A 500 2.01 11.82 -21.40
CA LEU A 500 2.82 11.00 -22.30
C LEU A 500 1.97 9.95 -23.05
N GLY A 501 0.91 9.43 -22.44
CA GLY A 501 -0.05 8.54 -23.08
C GLY A 501 -0.90 9.22 -24.16
N LYS A 502 -1.21 10.51 -23.99
CA LYS A 502 -1.98 11.30 -24.98
C LYS A 502 -1.16 11.75 -26.20
N THR A 503 0.15 11.94 -26.04
CA THR A 503 1.05 12.34 -27.13
C THR A 503 1.48 11.19 -28.04
N LYS A 504 1.11 9.96 -27.74
CA LYS A 504 1.42 8.75 -28.54
C LYS A 504 0.19 8.07 -29.15
N ALA A 505 -0.91 8.79 -29.38
CA ALA A 505 -1.92 8.30 -30.31
C ALA A 505 -1.30 8.33 -31.72
N PRO A 506 -1.17 7.20 -32.46
CA PRO A 506 -0.67 7.24 -33.81
C PRO A 506 -1.66 8.06 -34.64
N ALA A 507 -1.12 9.04 -35.38
CA ALA A 507 -1.88 9.73 -36.43
C ALA A 507 -2.53 8.64 -37.31
N THR A 508 -3.84 8.65 -37.38
CA THR A 508 -4.60 7.82 -38.30
C THR A 508 -4.19 8.25 -39.71
N VAL A 509 -3.30 7.47 -40.34
CA VAL A 509 -3.01 7.63 -41.76
C VAL A 509 -4.28 7.19 -42.49
N SER A 510 -5.07 8.19 -42.91
CA SER A 510 -6.19 7.98 -43.79
C SER A 510 -5.65 7.61 -45.17
N PHE A 511 -5.57 6.33 -45.47
CA PHE A 511 -5.40 5.86 -46.83
C PHE A 511 -6.71 6.07 -47.57
N GLY A 512 -6.74 7.16 -48.37
CA GLY A 512 -7.81 7.40 -49.34
C GLY A 512 -7.77 6.33 -50.42
N PHE A 513 -8.64 5.33 -50.33
CA PHE A 513 -8.94 4.47 -51.47
C PHE A 513 -9.83 5.25 -52.43
N GLY A 514 -9.22 5.76 -53.50
CA GLY A 514 -9.93 6.30 -54.66
C GLY A 514 -10.66 5.16 -55.38
N TYR A 515 -11.98 5.14 -55.27
CA TYR A 515 -12.83 4.30 -56.10
C TYR A 515 -12.86 4.86 -57.51
N LEU A 516 -12.12 4.24 -58.44
CA LEU A 516 -12.32 4.42 -59.89
C LEU A 516 -13.59 3.66 -60.30
N SER A 517 -14.70 4.37 -60.47
CA SER A 517 -15.90 3.88 -61.09
C SER A 517 -15.71 3.78 -62.62
N SER A 518 -15.40 2.62 -63.14
CA SER A 518 -15.53 2.35 -64.58
C SER A 518 -17.01 2.18 -64.95
N ARG A 519 -17.59 3.21 -65.58
CA ARG A 519 -18.81 3.08 -66.36
C ARG A 519 -18.60 2.11 -67.51
N ARG A 520 -19.24 0.96 -67.51
CA ARG A 520 -19.56 0.19 -68.73
C ARG A 520 -21.02 0.47 -69.09
N ARG A 521 -21.18 1.17 -70.23
CA ARG A 521 -22.44 1.15 -70.99
C ARG A 521 -22.60 -0.24 -71.58
N ALA A 522 -23.77 -0.84 -71.45
CA ALA A 522 -24.25 -1.87 -72.32
C ALA A 522 -25.56 -1.41 -72.93
N ASN A 523 -25.50 -1.30 -74.23
CA ASN A 523 -26.65 -1.05 -75.10
C ASN A 523 -27.42 -2.34 -75.36
N ALA A 524 -28.71 -2.16 -75.55
CA ALA A 524 -29.61 -2.81 -76.50
C ALA A 524 -29.94 -4.33 -76.27
N ALA A 525 -31.07 -4.68 -76.05
CA ALA A 525 -32.27 -5.03 -76.89
C ALA A 525 -33.38 -5.52 -75.93
#